data_dbee3a43010017b5c4e67e5427b7cfa8
#
_entry.id   dbee3a43010017b5c4e67e5427b7cfa8
#
_cell.length_a   1.000
_cell.length_b   1.000
_cell.length_c   1.000
_cell.angle_alpha   90.00
_cell.angle_beta   90.00
_cell.angle_gamma   90.00
#
_symmetry.space_group_name_H-M   'P 1'
#
loop_
_entity.id
_entity.type
_entity.pdbx_description
1 polymer ?
#
loop_
_entity_poly.entity_id
_entity_poly.type
_entity_poly.pdbx_seq_one_letter_code
_entity_poly.pdbx_strand_id
1 'polypeptide(L)'
;FFLLDEHTRSLSGLILKNNIKGRYSQLPREVINYVKAESLTCIGDPSSLIRATVGILITSIVVQGELANWPELFEILLKKMDSEDYYECEGAFSILQKVCEDSAEMLDSEAFRRPLNLLIPKFLHFFNHNSSKIRSYALSCINNFIMNRTQVLMTYVDVFIEVQTPLSTHT
;
A
#
# COMPACT_ATOMS: atom_id res chain seq x y z
N PHE A 1 -3.29 21.83 -6.90
CA PHE A 1 -4.09 20.58 -6.86
C PHE A 1 -5.32 20.72 -5.94
N PHE A 2 -5.19 21.26 -4.73
CA PHE A 2 -6.30 21.39 -3.76
C PHE A 2 -7.37 22.45 -4.12
N LEU A 3 -7.10 23.34 -5.09
CA LEU A 3 -8.05 24.38 -5.52
C LEU A 3 -9.02 23.92 -6.61
N LEU A 4 -8.87 22.69 -7.12
CA LEU A 4 -9.70 22.13 -8.18
C LEU A 4 -10.79 21.25 -7.60
N ASP A 5 -11.90 21.10 -8.32
CA ASP A 5 -12.95 20.15 -7.97
C ASP A 5 -12.44 18.69 -8.05
N GLU A 6 -13.15 17.79 -7.40
CA GLU A 6 -12.78 16.38 -7.25
C GLU A 6 -12.56 15.68 -8.61
N HIS A 7 -13.44 15.91 -9.58
CA HIS A 7 -13.35 15.25 -10.88
C HIS A 7 -12.14 15.73 -11.67
N THR A 8 -11.88 17.04 -11.67
CA THR A 8 -10.70 17.63 -12.32
C THR A 8 -9.41 17.13 -11.67
N ARG A 9 -9.36 17.03 -10.36
CA ARG A 9 -8.22 16.45 -9.62
C ARG A 9 -7.98 14.99 -10.01
N SER A 10 -9.04 14.17 -10.03
CA SER A 10 -8.95 12.76 -10.41
C SER A 10 -8.49 12.61 -11.87
N LEU A 11 -9.09 13.34 -12.80
CA LEU A 11 -8.69 13.30 -14.21
C LEU A 11 -7.23 13.70 -14.39
N SER A 12 -6.78 14.75 -13.72
CA SER A 12 -5.38 15.19 -13.76
C SER A 12 -4.43 14.11 -13.27
N GLY A 13 -4.79 13.42 -12.18
CA GLY A 13 -4.03 12.29 -11.65
C GLY A 13 -3.96 11.11 -12.61
N LEU A 14 -5.05 10.79 -13.31
CA LEU A 14 -5.08 9.74 -14.33
C LEU A 14 -4.25 10.08 -15.56
N ILE A 15 -4.28 11.34 -16.01
CA ILE A 15 -3.43 11.84 -17.11
C ILE A 15 -1.95 11.69 -16.70
N LEU A 16 -1.61 12.13 -15.49
CA LEU A 16 -0.24 12.00 -14.96
C LEU A 16 0.21 10.55 -14.89
N LYS A 17 -0.65 9.65 -14.35
CA LYS A 17 -0.40 8.21 -14.33
C LYS A 17 -0.12 7.64 -15.73
N ASN A 18 -0.91 8.03 -16.75
CA ASN A 18 -0.72 7.56 -18.11
C ASN A 18 0.62 8.07 -18.71
N ASN A 19 1.00 9.31 -18.44
CA ASN A 19 2.29 9.84 -18.85
C ASN A 19 3.47 9.11 -18.19
N ILE A 20 3.38 8.83 -16.90
CA ILE A 20 4.38 8.03 -16.17
C ILE A 20 4.48 6.64 -16.80
N LYS A 21 3.37 5.93 -16.98
CA LYS A 21 3.36 4.59 -17.55
C LYS A 21 3.96 4.55 -18.97
N GLY A 22 3.68 5.55 -19.80
CA GLY A 22 4.06 5.54 -21.21
C GLY A 22 5.42 6.20 -21.51
N ARG A 23 5.93 7.06 -20.64
CA ARG A 23 7.11 7.90 -20.90
C ARG A 23 8.10 7.96 -19.74
N TYR A 24 8.06 7.01 -18.81
CA TYR A 24 8.85 7.05 -17.59
C TYR A 24 10.34 7.34 -17.84
N SER A 25 10.97 6.65 -18.77
CA SER A 25 12.39 6.81 -19.13
C SER A 25 12.73 8.17 -19.77
N GLN A 26 11.73 8.91 -20.20
CA GLN A 26 11.90 10.23 -20.84
C GLN A 26 11.65 11.38 -19.85
N LEU A 27 11.09 11.10 -18.68
CA LEU A 27 10.79 12.11 -17.67
C LEU A 27 12.05 12.49 -16.90
N PRO A 28 12.30 13.81 -16.70
CA PRO A 28 13.37 14.25 -15.82
C PRO A 28 13.21 13.73 -14.40
N ARG A 29 14.32 13.36 -13.76
CA ARG A 29 14.31 12.79 -12.41
C ARG A 29 13.64 13.72 -11.38
N GLU A 30 13.82 15.01 -11.53
CA GLU A 30 13.19 16.05 -10.68
C GLU A 30 11.67 15.99 -10.76
N VAL A 31 11.12 15.77 -11.97
CA VAL A 31 9.67 15.62 -12.16
C VAL A 31 9.16 14.36 -11.45
N ILE A 32 9.85 13.24 -11.58
CA ILE A 32 9.50 12.00 -10.87
C ILE A 32 9.52 12.21 -9.35
N ASN A 33 10.58 12.82 -8.82
CA ASN A 33 10.70 13.09 -7.39
C ASN A 33 9.62 14.04 -6.88
N TYR A 34 9.28 15.07 -7.64
CA TYR A 34 8.18 15.98 -7.33
C TYR A 34 6.84 15.23 -7.26
N VAL A 35 6.56 14.39 -8.27
CA VAL A 35 5.31 13.60 -8.30
C VAL A 35 5.27 12.61 -7.12
N LYS A 36 6.39 11.97 -6.78
CA LYS A 36 6.50 11.11 -5.59
C LYS A 36 6.11 11.87 -4.33
N ALA A 37 6.74 13.02 -4.09
CA ALA A 37 6.49 13.82 -2.89
C ALA A 37 5.03 14.28 -2.79
N GLU A 38 4.48 14.85 -3.86
CA GLU A 38 3.09 15.32 -3.90
C GLU A 38 2.07 14.18 -3.74
N SER A 39 2.35 13.01 -4.30
CA SER A 39 1.47 11.84 -4.15
C SER A 39 1.35 11.39 -2.70
N LEU A 40 2.43 11.44 -1.91
CA LEU A 40 2.43 11.05 -0.50
C LEU A 40 1.55 11.96 0.36
N THR A 41 1.41 13.25 0.00
CA THR A 41 0.55 14.20 0.73
C THR A 41 -0.94 13.92 0.53
N CYS A 42 -1.31 13.23 -0.55
CA CYS A 42 -2.70 12.97 -0.93
C CYS A 42 -3.21 11.57 -0.53
N ILE A 43 -2.41 10.77 0.18
CA ILE A 43 -2.78 9.40 0.58
C ILE A 43 -4.06 9.40 1.43
N GLY A 44 -4.22 10.36 2.33
CA GLY A 44 -5.37 10.50 3.24
C GLY A 44 -6.42 11.50 2.76
N ASP A 45 -6.53 11.76 1.45
CA ASP A 45 -7.53 12.71 0.94
C ASP A 45 -8.96 12.30 1.36
N PRO A 46 -9.82 13.22 1.80
CA PRO A 46 -11.21 12.91 2.18
C PRO A 46 -12.00 12.21 1.07
N SER A 47 -11.72 12.55 -0.19
CA SER A 47 -12.35 11.90 -1.34
C SER A 47 -11.77 10.51 -1.61
N SER A 48 -12.64 9.50 -1.61
CA SER A 48 -12.27 8.13 -1.98
C SER A 48 -11.80 8.02 -3.43
N LEU A 49 -12.33 8.86 -4.32
CA LEU A 49 -11.93 8.92 -5.72
C LEU A 49 -10.49 9.41 -5.86
N ILE A 50 -10.11 10.43 -5.07
CA ILE A 50 -8.74 10.94 -5.07
C ILE A 50 -7.78 9.93 -4.44
N ARG A 51 -8.14 9.31 -3.30
CA ARG A 51 -7.31 8.25 -2.70
C ARG A 51 -7.05 7.11 -3.69
N ALA A 52 -8.10 6.66 -4.41
CA ALA A 52 -7.95 5.62 -5.44
C ALA A 52 -7.03 6.07 -6.58
N THR A 53 -7.20 7.30 -7.08
CA THR A 53 -6.36 7.87 -8.15
C THR A 53 -4.90 7.98 -7.73
N VAL A 54 -4.64 8.48 -6.52
CA VAL A 54 -3.29 8.57 -5.94
C VAL A 54 -2.68 7.18 -5.76
N GLY A 55 -3.46 6.21 -5.29
CA GLY A 55 -3.02 4.82 -5.16
C GLY A 55 -2.55 4.23 -6.50
N ILE A 56 -3.32 4.44 -7.58
CA ILE A 56 -2.95 4.00 -8.93
C ILE A 56 -1.70 4.74 -9.45
N LEU A 57 -1.55 6.02 -9.13
CA LEU A 57 -0.38 6.80 -9.50
C LEU A 57 0.88 6.28 -8.81
N ILE A 58 0.83 6.09 -7.49
CA ILE A 58 1.94 5.55 -6.69
C ILE A 58 2.35 4.16 -7.20
N THR A 59 1.40 3.25 -7.38
CA THR A 59 1.70 1.89 -7.88
C THR A 59 2.25 1.92 -9.31
N SER A 60 1.81 2.85 -10.16
CA SER A 60 2.40 3.01 -11.50
C SER A 60 3.87 3.44 -11.45
N ILE A 61 4.27 4.23 -10.47
CA ILE A 61 5.68 4.59 -10.25
C ILE A 61 6.46 3.38 -9.72
N VAL A 62 5.89 2.66 -8.75
CA VAL A 62 6.51 1.46 -8.16
C VAL A 62 6.83 0.41 -9.23
N VAL A 63 5.88 0.12 -10.14
CA VAL A 63 6.04 -0.85 -11.23
C VAL A 63 7.16 -0.47 -12.21
N GLN A 64 7.54 0.81 -12.31
CA GLN A 64 8.70 1.22 -13.09
C GLN A 64 10.07 0.89 -12.45
N GLY A 65 10.06 0.12 -11.36
CA GLY A 65 11.28 -0.26 -10.64
C GLY A 65 11.71 0.74 -9.57
N GLU A 66 10.86 1.71 -9.23
CA GLU A 66 11.19 2.78 -8.28
C GLU A 66 11.01 2.38 -6.81
N LEU A 67 10.53 1.18 -6.51
CA LEU A 67 10.29 0.77 -5.12
C LEU A 67 11.57 0.85 -4.27
N ALA A 68 12.70 0.36 -4.79
CA ALA A 68 14.00 0.42 -4.11
C ALA A 68 14.56 1.84 -3.97
N ASN A 69 14.13 2.76 -4.85
CA ASN A 69 14.56 4.15 -4.87
C ASN A 69 13.54 5.10 -4.21
N TRP A 70 12.63 4.55 -3.42
CA TRP A 70 11.59 5.33 -2.74
C TRP A 70 11.37 4.87 -1.30
N PRO A 71 12.40 4.94 -0.44
CA PRO A 71 12.31 4.45 0.93
C PRO A 71 11.24 5.16 1.75
N GLU A 72 10.99 6.45 1.49
CA GLU A 72 9.98 7.26 2.18
C GLU A 72 8.57 6.72 2.00
N LEU A 73 8.30 5.99 0.89
CA LEU A 73 6.99 5.41 0.65
C LEU A 73 6.57 4.48 1.79
N PHE A 74 7.44 3.52 2.17
CA PHE A 74 7.11 2.57 3.24
C PHE A 74 7.05 3.24 4.60
N GLU A 75 7.95 4.17 4.91
CA GLU A 75 7.94 4.91 6.16
C GLU A 75 6.60 5.65 6.36
N ILE A 76 6.14 6.34 5.31
CA ILE A 76 4.88 7.08 5.36
C ILE A 76 3.68 6.14 5.39
N LEU A 77 3.67 5.06 4.60
CA LEU A 77 2.58 4.09 4.62
C LEU A 77 2.44 3.44 5.99
N LEU A 78 3.54 2.98 6.59
CA LEU A 78 3.54 2.39 7.93
C LEU A 78 3.03 3.38 9.00
N LYS A 79 3.45 4.64 8.92
CA LYS A 79 2.97 5.70 9.82
C LYS A 79 1.48 5.96 9.65
N LYS A 80 1.00 6.03 8.39
CA LYS A 80 -0.41 6.31 8.10
C LYS A 80 -1.33 5.13 8.43
N MET A 81 -0.84 3.90 8.42
CA MET A 81 -1.60 2.74 8.93
C MET A 81 -1.98 2.91 10.40
N ASP A 82 -1.11 3.51 11.22
CA ASP A 82 -1.34 3.73 12.64
C ASP A 82 -2.06 5.06 12.93
N SER A 83 -2.50 5.80 11.91
CA SER A 83 -3.21 7.05 12.08
C SER A 83 -4.61 6.83 12.64
N GLU A 84 -5.04 7.70 13.55
CA GLU A 84 -6.43 7.75 14.02
C GLU A 84 -7.38 8.27 12.93
N ASP A 85 -6.86 8.97 11.92
CA ASP A 85 -7.63 9.39 10.75
C ASP A 85 -7.91 8.19 9.84
N TYR A 86 -9.20 7.84 9.77
CA TYR A 86 -9.66 6.73 8.93
C TYR A 86 -9.22 6.85 7.46
N TYR A 87 -9.23 8.05 6.90
CA TYR A 87 -8.87 8.25 5.49
C TYR A 87 -7.38 8.02 5.24
N GLU A 88 -6.53 8.40 6.17
CA GLU A 88 -5.09 8.10 6.11
C GLU A 88 -4.83 6.59 6.21
N CYS A 89 -5.45 5.93 7.18
CA CYS A 89 -5.33 4.49 7.37
C CYS A 89 -5.85 3.74 6.13
N GLU A 90 -7.04 4.06 5.64
CA GLU A 90 -7.64 3.43 4.47
C GLU A 90 -6.81 3.65 3.19
N GLY A 91 -6.34 4.87 2.98
CA GLY A 91 -5.48 5.20 1.84
C GLY A 91 -4.17 4.42 1.84
N ALA A 92 -3.51 4.32 3.00
CA ALA A 92 -2.28 3.54 3.15
C ALA A 92 -2.49 2.05 2.85
N PHE A 93 -3.55 1.45 3.40
CA PHE A 93 -3.89 0.05 3.13
C PHE A 93 -4.24 -0.21 1.67
N SER A 94 -4.98 0.69 1.02
CA SER A 94 -5.32 0.57 -0.40
C SER A 94 -4.07 0.57 -1.29
N ILE A 95 -3.06 1.36 -0.95
CA ILE A 95 -1.78 1.38 -1.67
C ILE A 95 -0.98 0.12 -1.38
N LEU A 96 -0.85 -0.26 -0.10
CA LEU A 96 -0.11 -1.44 0.31
C LEU A 96 -0.66 -2.71 -0.33
N GLN A 97 -1.98 -2.86 -0.42
CA GLN A 97 -2.59 -4.00 -1.09
C GLN A 97 -2.06 -4.15 -2.52
N LYS A 98 -2.01 -3.06 -3.29
CA LYS A 98 -1.53 -3.07 -4.68
C LYS A 98 -0.03 -3.31 -4.76
N VAL A 99 0.75 -2.70 -3.88
CA VAL A 99 2.20 -2.91 -3.83
C VAL A 99 2.52 -4.36 -3.45
N CYS A 100 1.76 -4.96 -2.52
CA CYS A 100 1.92 -6.37 -2.15
C CYS A 100 1.54 -7.31 -3.30
N GLU A 101 0.52 -6.96 -4.10
CA GLU A 101 0.11 -7.72 -5.27
C GLU A 101 1.18 -7.72 -6.36
N ASP A 102 1.73 -6.53 -6.66
CA ASP A 102 2.65 -6.33 -7.79
C ASP A 102 4.11 -6.63 -7.44
N SER A 103 4.50 -6.66 -6.16
CA SER A 103 5.91 -6.66 -5.73
C SER A 103 6.20 -7.63 -4.58
N ALA A 104 5.42 -8.69 -4.39
CA ALA A 104 5.54 -9.62 -3.27
C ALA A 104 6.96 -10.22 -3.14
N GLU A 105 7.58 -10.64 -4.24
CA GLU A 105 8.93 -11.21 -4.25
C GLU A 105 9.99 -10.19 -3.82
N MET A 106 9.87 -8.94 -4.28
CA MET A 106 10.79 -7.87 -3.89
C MET A 106 10.68 -7.57 -2.38
N LEU A 107 9.45 -7.58 -1.86
CA LEU A 107 9.19 -7.34 -0.44
C LEU A 107 9.74 -8.44 0.47
N ASP A 108 9.94 -9.66 -0.04
CA ASP A 108 10.57 -10.78 0.68
C ASP A 108 12.10 -10.84 0.49
N SER A 109 12.66 -10.01 -0.39
CA SER A 109 14.07 -10.08 -0.73
C SER A 109 15.00 -9.47 0.33
N GLU A 110 16.16 -10.09 0.55
CA GLU A 110 17.23 -9.54 1.41
C GLU A 110 17.78 -8.21 0.88
N ALA A 111 17.86 -8.08 -0.43
CA ALA A 111 18.32 -6.86 -1.09
C ALA A 111 17.47 -5.65 -0.69
N PHE A 112 16.20 -5.87 -0.38
CA PHE A 112 15.26 -4.85 0.07
C PHE A 112 15.03 -4.84 1.59
N ARG A 113 15.91 -5.53 2.37
CA ARG A 113 15.83 -5.66 3.84
C ARG A 113 14.54 -6.31 4.35
N ARG A 114 13.89 -7.12 3.53
CA ARG A 114 12.68 -7.88 3.86
C ARG A 114 11.62 -7.06 4.62
N PRO A 115 11.02 -6.03 3.99
CA PRO A 115 9.98 -5.24 4.66
C PRO A 115 8.80 -6.07 5.16
N LEU A 116 8.60 -7.29 4.66
CA LEU A 116 7.59 -8.22 5.14
C LEU A 116 7.74 -8.56 6.61
N ASN A 117 8.94 -8.56 7.17
CA ASN A 117 9.15 -8.79 8.61
C ASN A 117 8.42 -7.74 9.48
N LEU A 118 8.20 -6.52 8.96
CA LEU A 118 7.46 -5.47 9.63
C LEU A 118 5.98 -5.45 9.22
N LEU A 119 5.69 -5.74 7.95
CA LEU A 119 4.35 -5.65 7.38
C LEU A 119 3.44 -6.77 7.86
N ILE A 120 3.92 -8.03 7.92
CA ILE A 120 3.09 -9.18 8.29
C ILE A 120 2.53 -9.03 9.71
N PRO A 121 3.32 -8.76 10.77
CA PRO A 121 2.77 -8.55 12.10
C PRO A 121 1.76 -7.40 12.15
N LYS A 122 2.00 -6.33 11.40
CA LYS A 122 1.06 -5.22 11.30
C LYS A 122 -0.26 -5.65 10.68
N PHE A 123 -0.24 -6.33 9.53
CA PHE A 123 -1.48 -6.82 8.90
C PHE A 123 -2.28 -7.74 9.81
N LEU A 124 -1.61 -8.64 10.55
CA LEU A 124 -2.26 -9.50 11.53
C LEU A 124 -2.96 -8.71 12.64
N HIS A 125 -2.32 -7.67 13.16
CA HIS A 125 -2.92 -6.77 14.14
C HIS A 125 -4.22 -6.16 13.62
N PHE A 126 -4.27 -5.75 12.35
CA PHE A 126 -5.43 -5.12 11.73
C PHE A 126 -6.56 -6.08 11.37
N PHE A 127 -6.41 -7.39 11.54
CA PHE A 127 -7.53 -8.34 11.39
C PHE A 127 -8.66 -8.09 12.39
N ASN A 128 -8.36 -7.47 13.54
CA ASN A 128 -9.33 -7.10 14.55
C ASN A 128 -9.79 -5.63 14.46
N HIS A 129 -9.44 -4.91 13.40
CA HIS A 129 -9.82 -3.52 13.23
C HIS A 129 -11.33 -3.34 13.11
N ASN A 130 -11.89 -2.25 13.67
CA ASN A 130 -13.33 -1.99 13.66
C ASN A 130 -13.92 -1.88 12.25
N SER A 131 -13.19 -1.29 11.29
CA SER A 131 -13.62 -1.17 9.90
C SER A 131 -13.44 -2.50 9.16
N SER A 132 -14.53 -3.05 8.60
CA SER A 132 -14.51 -4.24 7.76
C SER A 132 -13.64 -4.07 6.50
N LYS A 133 -13.58 -2.84 5.97
CA LYS A 133 -12.78 -2.51 4.80
C LYS A 133 -11.29 -2.62 5.09
N ILE A 134 -10.83 -2.12 6.25
CA ILE A 134 -9.44 -2.25 6.69
C ILE A 134 -9.08 -3.73 6.93
N ARG A 135 -9.97 -4.49 7.60
CA ARG A 135 -9.76 -5.94 7.76
C ARG A 135 -9.61 -6.66 6.42
N SER A 136 -10.46 -6.30 5.44
CA SER A 136 -10.40 -6.87 4.09
C SER A 136 -9.09 -6.55 3.38
N TYR A 137 -8.59 -5.34 3.48
CA TYR A 137 -7.29 -4.97 2.91
C TYR A 137 -6.14 -5.74 3.56
N ALA A 138 -6.11 -5.82 4.88
CA ALA A 138 -5.10 -6.57 5.62
C ALA A 138 -5.09 -8.05 5.20
N LEU A 139 -6.27 -8.67 5.11
CA LEU A 139 -6.42 -10.05 4.65
C LEU A 139 -5.97 -10.23 3.20
N SER A 140 -6.31 -9.30 2.30
CA SER A 140 -5.84 -9.33 0.90
C SER A 140 -4.32 -9.28 0.80
N CYS A 141 -3.66 -8.42 1.58
CA CYS A 141 -2.20 -8.35 1.62
C CYS A 141 -1.59 -9.69 2.02
N ILE A 142 -2.11 -10.31 3.07
CA ILE A 142 -1.63 -11.61 3.54
C ILE A 142 -1.88 -12.70 2.49
N ASN A 143 -3.05 -12.74 1.86
CA ASN A 143 -3.36 -13.70 0.81
C ASN A 143 -2.38 -13.60 -0.37
N ASN A 144 -1.96 -12.39 -0.75
CA ASN A 144 -0.96 -12.21 -1.81
C ASN A 144 0.37 -12.89 -1.44
N PHE A 145 0.79 -12.82 -0.18
CA PHE A 145 2.02 -13.49 0.27
C PHE A 145 1.87 -15.00 0.35
N ILE A 146 0.70 -15.51 0.74
CA ILE A 146 0.40 -16.96 0.72
C ILE A 146 0.48 -17.48 -0.72
N MET A 147 -0.16 -16.79 -1.67
CA MET A 147 -0.17 -17.20 -3.08
C MET A 147 1.23 -17.16 -3.70
N ASN A 148 2.06 -16.21 -3.32
CA ASN A 148 3.44 -16.09 -3.78
C ASN A 148 4.43 -16.95 -2.97
N ARG A 149 3.98 -17.72 -1.99
CA ARG A 149 4.80 -18.62 -1.16
C ARG A 149 6.02 -17.94 -0.54
N THR A 150 5.82 -16.72 -0.02
CA THR A 150 6.92 -15.95 0.58
C THR A 150 7.49 -16.69 1.80
N GLN A 151 8.83 -16.71 1.93
CA GLN A 151 9.50 -17.45 3.01
C GLN A 151 9.17 -16.91 4.39
N VAL A 152 9.06 -15.59 4.51
CA VAL A 152 8.75 -14.94 5.79
C VAL A 152 7.41 -15.40 6.35
N LEU A 153 6.43 -15.70 5.49
CA LEU A 153 5.12 -16.14 5.94
C LEU A 153 5.17 -17.45 6.73
N MET A 154 6.09 -18.36 6.39
CA MET A 154 6.25 -19.64 7.10
C MET A 154 6.57 -19.45 8.59
N THR A 155 7.22 -18.34 8.94
CA THR A 155 7.52 -18.00 10.35
C THR A 155 6.26 -17.65 11.15
N TYR A 156 5.18 -17.26 10.48
CA TYR A 156 3.93 -16.79 11.09
C TYR A 156 2.76 -17.77 10.91
N VAL A 157 2.99 -18.99 10.38
CA VAL A 157 1.92 -19.97 10.11
C VAL A 157 1.13 -20.30 11.38
N ASP A 158 1.81 -20.48 12.51
CA ASP A 158 1.14 -20.82 13.77
C ASP A 158 0.21 -19.69 14.22
N VAL A 159 0.65 -18.44 14.08
CA VAL A 159 -0.16 -17.25 14.40
C VAL A 159 -1.40 -17.15 13.51
N PHE A 160 -1.27 -17.55 12.23
CA PHE A 160 -2.42 -17.60 11.32
C PHE A 160 -3.46 -18.63 11.75
N ILE A 161 -3.01 -19.79 12.16
CA ILE A 161 -3.89 -20.87 12.63
C ILE A 161 -4.65 -20.42 13.87
N GLU A 162 -3.98 -19.77 14.82
CA GLU A 162 -4.58 -19.27 16.06
C GLU A 162 -5.64 -18.18 15.80
N VAL A 163 -5.36 -17.25 14.89
CA VAL A 163 -6.28 -16.14 14.55
C VAL A 163 -7.51 -16.62 13.79
N GLN A 164 -7.41 -17.73 13.05
CA GLN A 164 -8.52 -18.29 12.28
C GLN A 164 -9.35 -19.34 13.03
N THR A 165 -8.85 -19.87 14.16
CA THR A 165 -9.67 -20.73 15.01
C THR A 165 -10.61 -19.86 15.84
N PRO A 166 -11.95 -19.92 15.64
CA PRO A 166 -12.86 -19.28 16.56
C PRO A 166 -12.61 -19.88 17.94
N LEU A 167 -12.42 -19.00 18.94
CA LEU A 167 -12.40 -19.42 20.33
C LEU A 167 -13.64 -20.29 20.55
N SER A 168 -13.42 -21.61 20.62
CA SER A 168 -14.46 -22.51 21.09
C SER A 168 -14.78 -22.04 22.51
N THR A 169 -15.88 -21.31 22.63
CA THR A 169 -16.47 -20.96 23.91
C THR A 169 -16.69 -22.25 24.68
N HIS A 170 -15.83 -22.49 25.64
CA HIS A 170 -16.12 -23.48 26.66
C HIS A 170 -17.35 -23.01 27.44
N THR A 171 -18.45 -23.68 27.21
CA THR A 171 -19.61 -23.74 28.09
C THR A 171 -19.22 -24.32 29.43
#